data_cde87b5d8edd1779234dfb1c9aea086e
#
_entry.id   cde87b5d8edd1779234dfb1c9aea086e
#
_cell.length_a   1.000
_cell.length_b   1.000
_cell.length_c   1.000
_cell.angle_alpha   90.00
_cell.angle_beta   90.00
_cell.angle_gamma   90.00
#
_symmetry.space_group_name_H-M   'P 1'
#
loop_
_entity.id
_entity.type
_entity.pdbx_description
1 polymer ?
#
loop_
_entity_poly.entity_id
_entity_poly.type
_entity_poly.pdbx_seq_one_letter_code
_entity_poly.pdbx_strand_id
1 'polypeptide(L)'
;MVMFYVLVAIKLILGFLALVLVINLTGKGNLAPASASDQVQNYVLGGIVGGGLYNPDITIPEFLLILVIWFALVLALRWLKKHNSLVKRMVDGQPVLLISRGQLDVDAVRRVGMSAHELSFKLRSEGVYAVRAVKQAILEQDGKLIITLSGEENPKYPLITDGVIQQATLEMIDRDEDWLRAVLQEQGYADASAGVSRGI
;
A
#
# COMPACT_ATOMS: atom_id res chain seq x y z
N MET A 1 -9.49 14.29 -40.85
CA MET A 1 -8.53 13.24 -40.40
C MET A 1 -7.36 13.85 -39.62
N VAL A 2 -6.61 14.82 -40.14
CA VAL A 2 -5.47 15.45 -39.46
C VAL A 2 -5.87 16.07 -38.11
N MET A 3 -6.99 16.80 -38.03
CA MET A 3 -7.48 17.42 -36.80
C MET A 3 -7.72 16.40 -35.67
N PHE A 4 -8.24 15.22 -36.01
CA PHE A 4 -8.43 14.13 -35.02
C PHE A 4 -7.10 13.70 -34.36
N TYR A 5 -6.08 13.45 -35.21
CA TYR A 5 -4.76 13.05 -34.66
C TYR A 5 -4.08 14.16 -33.87
N VAL A 6 -4.29 15.42 -34.22
CA VAL A 6 -3.80 16.57 -33.44
C VAL A 6 -4.47 16.60 -32.07
N LEU A 7 -5.78 16.43 -31.98
CA LEU A 7 -6.50 16.35 -30.71
C LEU A 7 -6.05 15.18 -29.85
N VAL A 8 -5.87 14.01 -30.45
CA VAL A 8 -5.32 12.82 -29.78
C VAL A 8 -3.93 13.10 -29.22
N ALA A 9 -3.04 13.72 -30.01
CA ALA A 9 -1.69 14.06 -29.56
C ALA A 9 -1.69 15.04 -28.38
N ILE A 10 -2.55 16.06 -28.40
CA ILE A 10 -2.70 17.01 -27.30
C ILE A 10 -3.19 16.29 -26.04
N LYS A 11 -4.26 15.48 -26.14
CA LYS A 11 -4.77 14.71 -25.01
C LYS A 11 -3.73 13.73 -24.45
N LEU A 12 -2.93 13.09 -25.32
CA LEU A 12 -1.86 12.20 -24.90
C LEU A 12 -0.79 12.92 -24.08
N ILE A 13 -0.35 14.09 -24.53
CA ILE A 13 0.61 14.93 -23.81
C ILE A 13 0.03 15.35 -22.45
N LEU A 14 -1.22 15.84 -22.45
CA LEU A 14 -1.90 16.26 -21.21
C LEU A 14 -2.09 15.08 -20.24
N GLY A 15 -2.49 13.91 -20.73
CA GLY A 15 -2.61 12.69 -19.93
C GLY A 15 -1.27 12.25 -19.36
N PHE A 16 -0.20 12.27 -20.14
CA PHE A 16 1.16 11.98 -19.68
C PHE A 16 1.62 12.95 -18.58
N LEU A 17 1.42 14.26 -18.79
CA LEU A 17 1.76 15.28 -17.80
C LEU A 17 0.94 15.11 -16.51
N ALA A 18 -0.35 14.75 -16.63
CA ALA A 18 -1.20 14.46 -15.47
C ALA A 18 -0.69 13.26 -14.68
N LEU A 19 -0.28 12.17 -15.36
CA LEU A 19 0.35 11.00 -14.73
C LEU A 19 1.61 11.38 -13.95
N VAL A 20 2.51 12.12 -14.57
CA VAL A 20 3.75 12.60 -13.95
C VAL A 20 3.43 13.48 -12.74
N LEU A 21 2.46 14.40 -12.87
CA LEU A 21 2.03 15.28 -11.78
C LEU A 21 1.45 14.47 -10.60
N VAL A 22 0.57 13.51 -10.89
CA VAL A 22 0.00 12.63 -9.86
C VAL A 22 1.11 11.87 -9.12
N ILE A 23 2.05 11.25 -9.83
CA ILE A 23 3.17 10.51 -9.23
C ILE A 23 4.01 11.45 -8.34
N ASN A 24 4.32 12.65 -8.80
CA ASN A 24 5.14 13.60 -8.04
C ASN A 24 4.44 14.14 -6.80
N LEU A 25 3.13 14.42 -6.88
CA LEU A 25 2.34 14.93 -5.76
C LEU A 25 1.93 13.82 -4.78
N THR A 26 1.72 12.61 -5.28
CA THR A 26 1.35 11.47 -4.44
C THR A 26 2.55 10.72 -3.86
N GLY A 27 3.75 11.07 -4.29
CA GLY A 27 5.00 10.49 -3.81
C GLY A 27 5.43 9.24 -4.60
N LYS A 28 6.69 8.87 -4.40
CA LYS A 28 7.36 7.78 -5.13
C LYS A 28 6.76 6.39 -4.90
N GLY A 29 5.88 6.23 -3.90
CA GLY A 29 5.15 4.98 -3.65
C GLY A 29 4.30 4.52 -4.83
N ASN A 30 3.84 5.44 -5.70
CA ASN A 30 3.07 5.08 -6.90
C ASN A 30 3.92 4.45 -8.02
N LEU A 31 5.25 4.55 -7.95
CA LEU A 31 6.15 3.85 -8.88
C LEU A 31 6.27 2.35 -8.55
N ALA A 32 6.11 2.01 -7.26
CA ALA A 32 6.01 0.64 -6.77
C ALA A 32 4.80 0.61 -5.82
N PRO A 33 3.59 0.31 -6.33
CA PRO A 33 2.37 0.32 -5.52
C PRO A 33 2.54 -0.62 -4.32
N ALA A 34 2.40 -0.05 -3.12
CA ALA A 34 2.54 -0.77 -1.87
C ALA A 34 1.20 -1.32 -1.36
N SER A 35 0.10 -0.97 -2.02
CA SER A 35 -1.24 -1.46 -1.69
C SER A 35 -2.08 -1.71 -2.94
N ALA A 36 -3.15 -2.50 -2.78
CA ALA A 36 -4.12 -2.74 -3.84
C ALA A 36 -4.79 -1.44 -4.31
N SER A 37 -5.04 -0.50 -3.39
CA SER A 37 -5.65 0.78 -3.75
C SER A 37 -4.76 1.64 -4.65
N ASP A 38 -3.45 1.63 -4.43
CA ASP A 38 -2.51 2.37 -5.28
C ASP A 38 -2.48 1.79 -6.70
N GLN A 39 -2.54 0.47 -6.79
CA GLN A 39 -2.58 -0.24 -8.07
C GLN A 39 -3.87 0.04 -8.85
N VAL A 40 -5.02 -0.01 -8.17
CA VAL A 40 -6.33 0.33 -8.75
C VAL A 40 -6.36 1.77 -9.24
N GLN A 41 -5.81 2.73 -8.47
CA GLN A 41 -5.70 4.13 -8.91
C GLN A 41 -4.95 4.27 -10.22
N ASN A 42 -3.83 3.58 -10.39
CA ASN A 42 -3.05 3.61 -11.64
C ASN A 42 -3.83 3.01 -12.82
N TYR A 43 -4.55 1.91 -12.61
CA TYR A 43 -5.37 1.30 -13.67
C TYR A 43 -6.54 2.18 -14.08
N VAL A 44 -7.24 2.78 -13.11
CA VAL A 44 -8.37 3.68 -13.39
C VAL A 44 -7.88 4.92 -14.12
N LEU A 45 -6.76 5.52 -13.72
CA LEU A 45 -6.19 6.67 -14.43
C LEU A 45 -5.79 6.31 -15.86
N GLY A 46 -5.15 5.15 -16.06
CA GLY A 46 -4.85 4.64 -17.41
C GLY A 46 -6.12 4.44 -18.25
N GLY A 47 -7.19 3.93 -17.66
CA GLY A 47 -8.51 3.78 -18.28
C GLY A 47 -9.15 5.12 -18.66
N ILE A 48 -9.10 6.12 -17.78
CA ILE A 48 -9.61 7.49 -18.06
C ILE A 48 -8.85 8.12 -19.22
N VAL A 49 -7.52 8.06 -19.19
CA VAL A 49 -6.67 8.60 -20.24
C VAL A 49 -6.94 7.85 -21.56
N GLY A 50 -6.93 6.52 -21.55
CA GLY A 50 -7.17 5.70 -22.74
C GLY A 50 -8.56 5.92 -23.34
N GLY A 51 -9.61 5.95 -22.51
CA GLY A 51 -10.98 6.20 -22.98
C GLY A 51 -11.20 7.61 -23.53
N GLY A 52 -10.56 8.62 -22.92
CA GLY A 52 -10.66 10.01 -23.38
C GLY A 52 -9.86 10.31 -24.65
N LEU A 53 -8.77 9.57 -24.90
CA LEU A 53 -7.88 9.80 -26.06
C LEU A 53 -8.58 9.67 -27.40
N TYR A 54 -9.30 8.56 -27.57
CA TYR A 54 -9.88 8.19 -28.86
C TYR A 54 -11.33 8.66 -29.04
N ASN A 55 -11.93 9.26 -28.00
CA ASN A 55 -13.29 9.78 -28.09
C ASN A 55 -13.28 11.23 -28.61
N PRO A 56 -13.79 11.47 -29.84
CA PRO A 56 -13.82 12.81 -30.41
C PRO A 56 -14.85 13.72 -29.74
N ASP A 57 -15.87 13.18 -29.09
CA ASP A 57 -16.92 13.94 -28.43
C ASP A 57 -16.43 14.59 -27.11
N ILE A 58 -15.39 14.06 -26.51
CA ILE A 58 -14.76 14.66 -25.33
C ILE A 58 -13.82 15.76 -25.78
N THR A 59 -14.16 17.01 -25.47
CA THR A 59 -13.29 18.16 -25.74
C THR A 59 -12.08 18.18 -24.80
N ILE A 60 -11.06 18.97 -25.14
CA ILE A 60 -9.86 19.12 -24.29
C ILE A 60 -10.21 19.65 -22.87
N PRO A 61 -11.06 20.67 -22.71
CA PRO A 61 -11.47 21.13 -21.38
C PRO A 61 -12.20 20.05 -20.56
N GLU A 62 -13.08 19.28 -21.18
CA GLU A 62 -13.78 18.17 -20.51
C GLU A 62 -12.80 17.08 -20.09
N PHE A 63 -11.84 16.74 -20.93
CA PHE A 63 -10.78 15.79 -20.59
C PHE A 63 -9.95 16.25 -19.39
N LEU A 64 -9.56 17.54 -19.36
CA LEU A 64 -8.86 18.12 -18.22
C LEU A 64 -9.73 18.13 -16.96
N LEU A 65 -11.02 18.45 -17.08
CA LEU A 65 -11.94 18.42 -15.95
C LEU A 65 -12.05 17.01 -15.35
N ILE A 66 -12.14 15.97 -16.18
CA ILE A 66 -12.17 14.58 -15.72
C ILE A 66 -10.87 14.24 -14.95
N LEU A 67 -9.71 14.64 -15.45
CA LEU A 67 -8.43 14.45 -14.76
C LEU A 67 -8.37 15.18 -13.42
N VAL A 68 -8.88 16.41 -13.34
CA VAL A 68 -8.96 17.19 -12.09
C VAL A 68 -9.88 16.51 -11.08
N ILE A 69 -11.06 16.05 -11.50
CA ILE A 69 -11.99 15.32 -10.64
C ILE A 69 -11.32 14.05 -10.10
N TRP A 70 -10.67 13.27 -10.96
CA TRP A 70 -9.94 12.08 -10.55
C TRP A 70 -8.84 12.40 -9.55
N PHE A 71 -8.05 13.43 -9.80
CA PHE A 71 -7.00 13.87 -8.89
C PHE A 71 -7.55 14.30 -7.52
N ALA A 72 -8.64 15.07 -7.51
CA ALA A 72 -9.31 15.48 -6.27
C ALA A 72 -9.81 14.25 -5.48
N LEU A 73 -10.35 13.24 -6.15
CA LEU A 73 -10.79 11.99 -5.52
C LEU A 73 -9.61 11.23 -4.90
N VAL A 74 -8.47 11.14 -5.60
CA VAL A 74 -7.24 10.49 -5.08
C VAL A 74 -6.73 11.21 -3.84
N LEU A 75 -6.69 12.55 -3.85
CA LEU A 75 -6.28 13.35 -2.69
C LEU A 75 -7.26 13.20 -1.52
N ALA A 76 -8.56 13.21 -1.79
CA ALA A 76 -9.59 13.00 -0.77
C ALA A 76 -9.46 11.61 -0.13
N LEU A 77 -9.25 10.55 -0.93
CA LEU A 77 -9.04 9.20 -0.42
C LEU A 77 -7.77 9.12 0.45
N ARG A 78 -6.67 9.75 0.03
CA ARG A 78 -5.44 9.82 0.82
C ARG A 78 -5.65 10.53 2.14
N TRP A 79 -6.30 11.68 2.11
CA TRP A 79 -6.62 12.43 3.32
C TRP A 79 -7.48 11.58 4.28
N LEU A 80 -8.49 10.88 3.73
CA LEU A 80 -9.38 10.02 4.51
C LEU A 80 -8.62 8.83 5.14
N LYS A 81 -7.73 8.17 4.38
CA LYS A 81 -6.88 7.09 4.87
C LYS A 81 -5.93 7.57 5.98
N LYS A 82 -5.43 8.80 5.89
CA LYS A 82 -4.54 9.37 6.91
C LYS A 82 -5.27 9.66 8.22
N HIS A 83 -6.55 10.06 8.16
CA HIS A 83 -7.32 10.46 9.34
C HIS A 83 -8.22 9.34 9.90
N ASN A 84 -8.36 8.22 9.18
CA ASN A 84 -9.24 7.14 9.59
C ASN A 84 -8.59 5.77 9.34
N SER A 85 -8.20 5.11 10.44
CA SER A 85 -7.56 3.79 10.41
C SER A 85 -8.47 2.69 9.86
N LEU A 86 -9.79 2.80 10.07
CA LEU A 86 -10.76 1.85 9.50
C LEU A 86 -10.80 1.95 7.98
N VAL A 87 -10.82 3.17 7.43
CA VAL A 87 -10.77 3.36 5.98
C VAL A 87 -9.45 2.84 5.42
N LYS A 88 -8.33 3.12 6.06
CA LYS A 88 -7.02 2.59 5.66
C LYS A 88 -7.04 1.06 5.61
N ARG A 89 -7.55 0.42 6.67
CA ARG A 89 -7.67 -1.05 6.75
C ARG A 89 -8.58 -1.65 5.67
N MET A 90 -9.71 -1.00 5.40
CA MET A 90 -10.66 -1.47 4.37
C MET A 90 -10.12 -1.32 2.95
N VAL A 91 -9.40 -0.22 2.68
CA VAL A 91 -8.96 0.15 1.34
C VAL A 91 -7.62 -0.49 0.98
N ASP A 92 -6.66 -0.48 1.89
CA ASP A 92 -5.30 -0.99 1.65
C ASP A 92 -5.13 -2.44 2.14
N GLY A 93 -5.98 -2.89 3.08
CA GLY A 93 -5.80 -4.16 3.77
C GLY A 93 -4.83 -4.05 4.95
N GLN A 94 -4.39 -5.19 5.46
CA GLN A 94 -3.39 -5.30 6.53
C GLN A 94 -2.41 -6.43 6.24
N PRO A 95 -1.16 -6.33 6.69
CA PRO A 95 -0.25 -7.45 6.71
C PRO A 95 -0.84 -8.62 7.50
N VAL A 96 -0.66 -9.83 7.03
CA VAL A 96 -1.20 -11.04 7.67
C VAL A 96 -0.07 -12.01 7.98
N LEU A 97 0.06 -12.41 9.23
CA LEU A 97 1.00 -13.42 9.68
C LEU A 97 0.51 -14.80 9.23
N LEU A 98 1.28 -15.47 8.36
CA LEU A 98 0.94 -16.79 7.83
C LEU A 98 1.71 -17.92 8.49
N ILE A 99 2.96 -17.66 8.91
CA ILE A 99 3.81 -18.63 9.59
C ILE A 99 4.42 -17.97 10.83
N SER A 100 4.33 -18.65 11.97
CA SER A 100 4.95 -18.23 13.22
C SER A 100 5.66 -19.43 13.86
N ARG A 101 6.95 -19.24 14.23
CA ARG A 101 7.77 -20.25 14.92
C ARG A 101 7.77 -21.63 14.22
N GLY A 102 7.84 -21.62 12.89
CA GLY A 102 7.85 -22.84 12.09
C GLY A 102 6.48 -23.51 11.92
N GLN A 103 5.41 -22.91 12.40
CA GLN A 103 4.03 -23.40 12.28
C GLN A 103 3.22 -22.54 11.32
N LEU A 104 2.48 -23.21 10.45
CA LEU A 104 1.59 -22.58 9.49
C LEU A 104 0.23 -22.29 10.15
N ASP A 105 -0.24 -21.04 10.07
CA ASP A 105 -1.63 -20.68 10.38
C ASP A 105 -2.50 -20.96 9.14
N VAL A 106 -3.13 -22.13 9.11
CA VAL A 106 -3.99 -22.56 8.00
C VAL A 106 -5.21 -21.66 7.84
N ASP A 107 -5.75 -21.13 8.93
CA ASP A 107 -6.93 -20.27 8.89
C ASP A 107 -6.56 -18.88 8.37
N ALA A 108 -5.39 -18.35 8.72
CA ALA A 108 -4.88 -17.12 8.12
C ALA A 108 -4.67 -17.26 6.61
N VAL A 109 -4.08 -18.36 6.17
CA VAL A 109 -3.88 -18.65 4.73
C VAL A 109 -5.21 -18.72 3.99
N ARG A 110 -6.22 -19.35 4.56
CA ARG A 110 -7.57 -19.41 3.99
C ARG A 110 -8.24 -18.03 3.93
N ARG A 111 -8.12 -17.23 5.00
CA ARG A 111 -8.70 -15.88 5.05
C ARG A 111 -8.17 -14.96 3.96
N VAL A 112 -6.90 -15.09 3.60
CA VAL A 112 -6.30 -14.30 2.51
C VAL A 112 -6.55 -14.90 1.12
N GLY A 113 -7.29 -16.01 1.03
CA GLY A 113 -7.63 -16.66 -0.24
C GLY A 113 -6.44 -17.38 -0.90
N MET A 114 -5.37 -17.63 -0.17
CA MET A 114 -4.16 -18.28 -0.70
C MET A 114 -4.28 -19.80 -0.59
N SER A 115 -3.83 -20.52 -1.64
CA SER A 115 -3.71 -21.97 -1.61
C SER A 115 -2.38 -22.41 -0.99
N ALA A 116 -2.33 -23.65 -0.48
CA ALA A 116 -1.08 -24.25 0.02
C ALA A 116 0.00 -24.32 -1.09
N HIS A 117 -0.42 -24.53 -2.33
CA HIS A 117 0.51 -24.56 -3.48
C HIS A 117 1.12 -23.18 -3.73
N GLU A 118 0.32 -22.14 -3.69
CA GLU A 118 0.76 -20.75 -3.88
C GLU A 118 1.71 -20.30 -2.76
N LEU A 119 1.39 -20.62 -1.50
CA LEU A 119 2.28 -20.35 -0.38
C LEU A 119 3.62 -21.10 -0.53
N SER A 120 3.57 -22.39 -0.89
CA SER A 120 4.78 -23.17 -1.16
C SER A 120 5.61 -22.60 -2.30
N PHE A 121 4.95 -22.09 -3.35
CA PHE A 121 5.64 -21.43 -4.46
C PHE A 121 6.33 -20.13 -3.98
N LYS A 122 5.61 -19.29 -3.24
CA LYS A 122 6.17 -18.04 -2.68
C LYS A 122 7.35 -18.30 -1.74
N LEU A 123 7.27 -19.33 -0.88
CA LEU A 123 8.39 -19.71 -0.02
C LEU A 123 9.61 -20.14 -0.83
N ARG A 124 9.42 -20.95 -1.85
CA ARG A 124 10.53 -21.42 -2.71
C ARG A 124 11.15 -20.29 -3.54
N SER A 125 10.35 -19.33 -4.01
CA SER A 125 10.87 -18.15 -4.74
C SER A 125 11.79 -17.29 -3.88
N GLU A 126 11.61 -17.33 -2.56
CA GLU A 126 12.49 -16.67 -1.57
C GLU A 126 13.59 -17.63 -1.02
N GLY A 127 13.78 -18.78 -1.67
CA GLY A 127 14.83 -19.75 -1.28
C GLY A 127 14.50 -20.60 -0.06
N VAL A 128 13.25 -20.59 0.41
CA VAL A 128 12.82 -21.33 1.60
C VAL A 128 12.11 -22.61 1.22
N TYR A 129 12.70 -23.77 1.60
CA TYR A 129 12.19 -25.08 1.25
C TYR A 129 11.50 -25.83 2.41
N ALA A 130 11.64 -25.32 3.63
CA ALA A 130 11.06 -25.95 4.81
C ALA A 130 10.37 -24.90 5.71
N VAL A 131 9.08 -25.10 5.98
CA VAL A 131 8.30 -24.22 6.87
C VAL A 131 8.91 -24.14 8.27
N ARG A 132 9.51 -25.22 8.76
CA ARG A 132 10.16 -25.28 10.08
C ARG A 132 11.37 -24.35 10.22
N ALA A 133 12.00 -23.96 9.10
CA ALA A 133 13.12 -23.02 9.10
C ALA A 133 12.65 -21.57 9.21
N VAL A 134 11.35 -21.32 9.06
CA VAL A 134 10.76 -19.99 9.08
C VAL A 134 10.40 -19.60 10.51
N LYS A 135 11.01 -18.54 11.03
CA LYS A 135 10.62 -17.93 12.31
C LYS A 135 9.28 -17.19 12.14
N GLN A 136 9.16 -16.40 11.06
CA GLN A 136 7.98 -15.61 10.77
C GLN A 136 7.84 -15.42 9.23
N ALA A 137 6.62 -15.55 8.72
CA ALA A 137 6.30 -15.17 7.36
C ALA A 137 5.02 -14.33 7.33
N ILE A 138 5.13 -13.12 6.79
CA ILE A 138 4.07 -12.11 6.73
C ILE A 138 3.74 -11.84 5.28
N LEU A 139 2.46 -11.93 4.94
CA LEU A 139 1.92 -11.50 3.66
C LEU A 139 1.62 -10.01 3.74
N GLU A 140 2.36 -9.21 2.98
CA GLU A 140 2.17 -7.76 2.90
C GLU A 140 0.96 -7.37 2.04
N GLN A 141 0.55 -6.11 2.12
CA GLN A 141 -0.61 -5.54 1.42
C GLN A 141 -0.45 -5.58 -0.12
N ASP A 142 0.78 -5.59 -0.61
CA ASP A 142 1.12 -5.72 -2.04
C ASP A 142 1.18 -7.18 -2.52
N GLY A 143 0.90 -8.14 -1.63
CA GLY A 143 0.93 -9.57 -1.91
C GLY A 143 2.33 -10.20 -1.84
N LYS A 144 3.36 -9.45 -1.45
CA LYS A 144 4.69 -10.03 -1.20
C LYS A 144 4.73 -10.77 0.12
N LEU A 145 5.55 -11.79 0.18
CA LEU A 145 5.80 -12.55 1.39
C LEU A 145 7.14 -12.12 1.98
N ILE A 146 7.11 -11.52 3.19
CA ILE A 146 8.32 -11.20 3.94
C ILE A 146 8.60 -12.35 4.89
N ILE A 147 9.79 -12.93 4.79
CA ILE A 147 10.19 -14.11 5.54
C ILE A 147 11.38 -13.77 6.42
N THR A 148 11.30 -14.18 7.68
CA THR A 148 12.40 -14.17 8.64
C THR A 148 12.74 -15.60 9.00
N LEU A 149 13.99 -16.01 8.85
CA LEU A 149 14.43 -17.36 9.16
C LEU A 149 14.74 -17.52 10.66
N SER A 150 14.71 -18.77 11.13
CA SER A 150 15.13 -19.10 12.49
C SER A 150 16.61 -18.77 12.68
N GLY A 151 16.92 -17.95 13.71
CA GLY A 151 18.27 -17.44 13.94
C GLY A 151 18.52 -16.01 13.43
N GLU A 152 17.66 -15.47 12.61
CA GLU A 152 17.72 -14.08 12.19
C GLU A 152 17.04 -13.16 13.22
N GLU A 153 17.48 -11.89 13.24
CA GLU A 153 16.76 -10.86 13.99
C GLU A 153 15.41 -10.58 13.31
N ASN A 154 14.39 -10.31 14.12
CA ASN A 154 13.11 -9.89 13.56
C ASN A 154 13.27 -8.56 12.80
N PRO A 155 12.60 -8.40 11.65
CA PRO A 155 12.49 -7.11 11.00
C PRO A 155 11.95 -6.09 12.01
N LYS A 156 12.59 -4.94 12.09
CA LYS A 156 12.11 -3.84 12.94
C LYS A 156 10.99 -3.12 12.21
N TYR A 157 9.76 -3.48 12.49
CA TYR A 157 8.60 -2.77 11.96
C TYR A 157 8.34 -1.52 12.79
N PRO A 158 7.99 -0.39 12.15
CA PRO A 158 7.59 0.79 12.90
C PRO A 158 6.30 0.50 13.66
N LEU A 159 6.32 0.78 14.97
CA LEU A 159 5.13 0.66 15.83
C LEU A 159 4.13 1.79 15.58
N ILE A 160 4.63 2.91 15.03
CA ILE A 160 3.84 4.09 14.68
C ILE A 160 4.23 4.51 13.26
N THR A 161 3.25 4.66 12.38
CA THR A 161 3.44 5.15 11.01
C THR A 161 2.48 6.32 10.77
N ASP A 162 3.00 7.47 10.34
CA ASP A 162 2.20 8.68 10.10
C ASP A 162 1.34 9.11 11.31
N GLY A 163 1.84 8.90 12.53
CA GLY A 163 1.13 9.18 13.77
C GLY A 163 0.04 8.17 14.14
N VAL A 164 -0.08 7.07 13.39
CA VAL A 164 -1.04 5.99 13.64
C VAL A 164 -0.34 4.77 14.19
N ILE A 165 -0.84 4.28 15.34
CA ILE A 165 -0.34 3.06 15.97
C ILE A 165 -0.67 1.85 15.10
N GLN A 166 0.34 1.01 14.84
CA GLN A 166 0.21 -0.21 14.04
C GLN A 166 -0.13 -1.39 14.97
N GLN A 167 -1.42 -1.62 15.19
CA GLN A 167 -1.91 -2.68 16.09
C GLN A 167 -1.40 -4.07 15.69
N ALA A 168 -1.41 -4.38 14.40
CA ALA A 168 -0.90 -5.64 13.90
C ALA A 168 0.59 -5.85 14.26
N THR A 169 1.38 -4.78 14.26
CA THR A 169 2.79 -4.83 14.65
C THR A 169 2.95 -5.04 16.16
N LEU A 170 2.09 -4.44 16.99
CA LEU A 170 2.08 -4.66 18.43
C LEU A 170 1.72 -6.11 18.77
N GLU A 171 0.71 -6.66 18.13
CA GLU A 171 0.32 -8.07 18.27
C GLU A 171 1.47 -9.02 17.88
N MET A 172 2.25 -8.70 16.84
CA MET A 172 3.41 -9.50 16.43
C MET A 172 4.52 -9.57 17.47
N ILE A 173 4.65 -8.54 18.31
CA ILE A 173 5.66 -8.48 19.38
C ILE A 173 5.09 -8.81 20.76
N ASP A 174 3.84 -9.32 20.83
CA ASP A 174 3.14 -9.63 22.08
C ASP A 174 3.04 -8.41 23.02
N ARG A 175 2.71 -7.24 22.45
CA ARG A 175 2.53 -5.98 23.19
C ARG A 175 1.21 -5.33 22.82
N ASP A 176 0.71 -4.51 23.74
CA ASP A 176 -0.51 -3.72 23.56
C ASP A 176 -0.22 -2.23 23.41
N GLU A 177 -1.27 -1.47 23.15
CA GLU A 177 -1.18 -0.03 23.01
C GLU A 177 -0.81 0.67 24.31
N ASP A 178 -1.22 0.14 25.46
CA ASP A 178 -0.91 0.71 26.79
C ASP A 178 0.58 0.61 27.08
N TRP A 179 1.20 -0.53 26.75
CA TRP A 179 2.65 -0.68 26.82
C TRP A 179 3.36 0.35 25.92
N LEU A 180 2.90 0.54 24.68
CA LEU A 180 3.52 1.50 23.77
C LEU A 180 3.42 2.93 24.29
N ARG A 181 2.26 3.32 24.83
CA ARG A 181 2.04 4.64 25.43
C ARG A 181 2.95 4.86 26.63
N ALA A 182 3.13 3.87 27.48
CA ALA A 182 4.04 3.95 28.62
C ALA A 182 5.49 4.16 28.17
N VAL A 183 5.96 3.42 27.17
CA VAL A 183 7.32 3.58 26.62
C VAL A 183 7.51 4.95 25.98
N LEU A 184 6.52 5.46 25.24
CA LEU A 184 6.58 6.81 24.67
C LEU A 184 6.69 7.90 25.73
N GLN A 185 5.92 7.80 26.82
CA GLN A 185 5.99 8.73 27.94
C GLN A 185 7.35 8.69 28.64
N GLU A 186 7.92 7.51 28.85
CA GLU A 186 9.25 7.33 29.45
C GLU A 186 10.34 7.96 28.59
N GLN A 187 10.18 7.95 27.25
CA GLN A 187 11.08 8.60 26.32
C GLN A 187 10.79 10.09 26.06
N GLY A 188 9.82 10.67 26.78
CA GLY A 188 9.48 12.09 26.71
C GLY A 188 8.59 12.50 25.53
N TYR A 189 7.91 11.55 24.87
CA TYR A 189 6.93 11.82 23.85
C TYR A 189 5.53 11.93 24.45
N ALA A 190 4.88 13.08 24.30
CA ALA A 190 3.57 13.31 24.89
C ALA A 190 2.42 12.58 24.16
N ASP A 191 2.60 12.18 22.89
CA ASP A 191 1.60 11.48 22.08
C ASP A 191 2.26 10.78 20.87
N ALA A 192 1.57 9.77 20.32
CA ALA A 192 2.00 9.03 19.14
C ALA A 192 2.25 9.94 17.90
N SER A 193 1.57 11.07 17.81
CA SER A 193 1.75 12.07 16.75
C SER A 193 3.06 12.86 16.85
N ALA A 194 3.66 12.96 18.03
CA ALA A 194 4.88 13.73 18.28
C ALA A 194 6.16 13.02 17.81
N GLY A 195 6.14 11.68 17.63
CA GLY A 195 7.29 10.88 17.16
C GLY A 195 7.62 11.04 15.68
N VAL A 196 6.68 11.56 14.87
CA VAL A 196 6.85 11.68 13.40
C VAL A 196 7.69 12.89 13.00
N SER A 197 7.85 13.88 13.86
CA SER A 197 8.61 15.10 13.55
C SER A 197 10.11 15.03 13.82
N ARG A 198 10.61 13.95 14.42
CA ARG A 198 12.05 13.73 14.60
C ARG A 198 12.37 12.32 14.12
N GLY A 199 12.90 12.25 12.90
CA GLY A 199 13.27 11.00 12.25
C GLY A 199 14.06 10.06 13.20
N ILE A 200 13.50 8.89 13.40
CA ILE A 200 14.18 7.69 13.89
C ILE A 200 14.10 6.67 12.76
#